data_30b8488f5607a6adf903865cf0bde6d8
#
_entry.id   30b8488f5607a6adf903865cf0bde6d8
#
_cell.length_a   1.000
_cell.length_b   1.000
_cell.length_c   1.000
_cell.angle_alpha   90.00
_cell.angle_beta   90.00
_cell.angle_gamma   90.00
#
_symmetry.space_group_name_H-M   'P 1'
#
loop_
_entity.id
_entity.type
_entity.pdbx_description
1 polymer ?
#
loop_
_entity_poly.entity_id
_entity_poly.type
_entity_poly.pdbx_seq_one_letter_code
_entity_poly.pdbx_strand_id
1 'polypeptide(L)'
;MADVTIRNLNFAYEKREILKDINLSYELRDFLAIFGPNGGGKSTLLKLLLGLLRPSSGTIEIVGRSPALARAQMGYVPQFIAINKSFPISVLEVVLMGLIDKKIFGFYSKSEREQAMQALERVGMQSLAG
;
A
#
# COMPACT_ATOMS: atom_id res chain seq x y z
N MET A 1 18.97 -8.21 -8.99
CA MET A 1 19.11 -6.90 -8.29
C MET A 1 17.90 -6.77 -7.37
N ALA A 2 18.12 -6.49 -6.10
CA ALA A 2 17.01 -6.43 -5.16
C ALA A 2 16.07 -5.26 -5.49
N ASP A 3 14.76 -5.57 -5.52
CA ASP A 3 13.73 -4.58 -5.82
C ASP A 3 13.32 -3.78 -4.59
N VAL A 4 13.45 -4.38 -3.40
CA VAL A 4 13.24 -3.70 -2.12
C VAL A 4 14.52 -3.81 -1.30
N THR A 5 15.04 -2.68 -0.86
CA THR A 5 16.24 -2.62 -0.03
C THR A 5 15.98 -1.73 1.19
N ILE A 6 16.26 -2.25 2.36
CA ILE A 6 16.22 -1.53 3.64
C ILE A 6 17.62 -1.59 4.24
N ARG A 7 18.14 -0.43 4.66
CA ARG A 7 19.50 -0.32 5.25
C ARG A 7 19.46 0.48 6.53
N ASN A 8 19.94 -0.14 7.62
CA ASN A 8 20.08 0.47 8.95
C ASN A 8 18.83 1.25 9.40
N LEU A 9 17.65 0.69 9.09
CA LEU A 9 16.36 1.33 9.33
C LEU A 9 16.07 1.35 10.82
N ASN A 10 15.86 2.55 11.35
CA ASN A 10 15.39 2.77 12.71
C ASN A 10 14.12 3.60 12.66
N PHE A 11 13.19 3.28 13.54
CA PHE A 11 11.96 4.04 13.70
C PHE A 11 11.48 4.07 15.14
N ALA A 12 11.07 5.25 15.59
CA ALA A 12 10.47 5.47 16.90
C ALA A 12 9.20 6.32 16.76
N TYR A 13 8.18 6.03 17.56
CA TYR A 13 7.10 6.96 17.85
C TYR A 13 7.50 7.78 19.06
N GLU A 14 7.69 9.09 18.88
CA GLU A 14 8.17 9.99 19.93
C GLU A 14 9.51 9.48 20.53
N LYS A 15 9.46 8.93 21.74
CA LYS A 15 10.63 8.37 22.44
C LYS A 15 10.66 6.84 22.48
N ARG A 16 9.61 6.16 21.95
CA ARG A 16 9.51 4.71 21.96
C ARG A 16 10.08 4.13 20.67
N GLU A 17 11.24 3.49 20.76
CA GLU A 17 11.84 2.75 19.67
C GLU A 17 10.95 1.54 19.29
N ILE A 18 10.61 1.40 18.03
CA ILE A 18 9.75 0.33 17.49
C ILE A 18 10.57 -0.59 16.57
N LEU A 19 11.40 -0.01 15.73
CA LEU A 19 12.29 -0.74 14.82
C LEU A 19 13.71 -0.28 15.05
N LYS A 20 14.64 -1.23 15.10
CA LYS A 20 16.05 -0.98 15.34
C LYS A 20 16.91 -1.76 14.36
N ASP A 21 17.76 -1.04 13.65
CA ASP A 21 18.76 -1.55 12.71
C ASP A 21 18.22 -2.65 11.77
N ILE A 22 17.06 -2.41 11.17
CA ILE A 22 16.48 -3.36 10.22
C ILE A 22 17.21 -3.26 8.90
N ASN A 23 17.70 -4.41 8.45
CA ASN A 23 18.38 -4.58 7.17
C ASN A 23 17.66 -5.70 6.40
N LEU A 24 17.23 -5.44 5.18
CA LEU A 24 16.51 -6.38 4.32
C LEU A 24 16.80 -6.09 2.86
N SER A 25 16.98 -7.15 2.08
CA SER A 25 17.06 -7.09 0.63
C SER A 25 16.17 -8.17 0.04
N TYR A 26 15.27 -7.81 -0.88
CA TYR A 26 14.20 -8.69 -1.33
C TYR A 26 13.82 -8.39 -2.78
N GLU A 27 13.42 -9.41 -3.55
CA GLU A 27 12.93 -9.28 -4.92
C GLU A 27 11.40 -9.34 -4.97
N LEU A 28 10.76 -8.45 -5.74
CA LEU A 28 9.29 -8.34 -5.81
C LEU A 28 8.59 -9.57 -6.44
N ARG A 29 9.35 -10.47 -7.04
CA ARG A 29 8.81 -11.74 -7.58
C ARG A 29 8.57 -12.80 -6.52
N ASP A 30 9.14 -12.60 -5.34
CA ASP A 30 9.04 -13.53 -4.22
C ASP A 30 7.84 -13.20 -3.33
N PHE A 31 7.54 -14.10 -2.42
CA PHE A 31 6.58 -13.90 -1.36
C PHE A 31 7.31 -13.68 -0.04
N LEU A 32 7.12 -12.50 0.57
CA LEU A 32 7.69 -12.17 1.88
C LEU A 32 6.62 -12.22 2.96
N ALA A 33 6.82 -13.06 3.97
CA ALA A 33 5.98 -13.11 5.16
C ALA A 33 6.70 -12.49 6.36
N ILE A 34 6.01 -11.60 7.08
CA ILE A 34 6.52 -10.94 8.28
C ILE A 34 5.77 -11.48 9.49
N PHE A 35 6.51 -12.19 10.36
CA PHE A 35 5.99 -12.79 11.59
C PHE A 35 6.53 -12.07 12.82
N GLY A 36 5.80 -12.16 13.91
CA GLY A 36 6.23 -11.64 15.22
C GLY A 36 5.06 -11.34 16.14
N PRO A 37 5.33 -11.01 17.41
CA PRO A 37 4.32 -10.72 18.41
C PRO A 37 3.53 -9.44 18.08
N ASN A 38 2.35 -9.32 18.70
CA ASN A 38 1.58 -8.07 18.62
C ASN A 38 2.38 -6.93 19.25
N GLY A 39 2.41 -5.79 18.57
CA GLY A 39 3.26 -4.65 18.96
C GLY A 39 4.72 -4.75 18.51
N GLY A 40 5.13 -5.83 17.83
CA GLY A 40 6.50 -6.02 17.34
C GLY A 40 6.90 -5.19 16.10
N GLY A 41 6.16 -4.14 15.76
CA GLY A 41 6.53 -3.22 14.67
C GLY A 41 6.15 -3.67 13.27
N LYS A 42 5.47 -4.82 13.06
CA LYS A 42 5.08 -5.33 11.72
C LYS A 42 4.30 -4.32 10.91
N SER A 43 3.22 -3.77 11.48
CA SER A 43 2.39 -2.76 10.82
C SER A 43 3.14 -1.44 10.60
N THR A 44 4.08 -1.11 11.50
CA THR A 44 4.95 0.06 11.35
C THR A 44 5.89 -0.11 10.17
N LEU A 45 6.51 -1.29 10.02
CA LEU A 45 7.38 -1.58 8.88
C LEU A 45 6.60 -1.50 7.56
N LEU A 46 5.38 -2.06 7.50
CA LEU A 46 4.51 -1.93 6.32
C LEU A 46 4.18 -0.47 5.99
N LYS A 47 3.86 0.34 7.00
CA LYS A 47 3.58 1.78 6.80
C LYS A 47 4.80 2.54 6.30
N LEU A 48 6.01 2.18 6.73
CA LEU A 48 7.27 2.74 6.23
C LEU A 48 7.51 2.34 4.77
N LEU A 49 7.30 1.07 4.42
CA LEU A 49 7.38 0.58 3.05
C LEU A 49 6.38 1.26 2.11
N LEU A 50 5.18 1.55 2.61
CA LEU A 50 4.15 2.30 1.86
C LEU A 50 4.40 3.81 1.79
N GLY A 51 5.44 4.31 2.45
CA GLY A 51 5.72 5.75 2.51
C GLY A 51 4.69 6.55 3.30
N LEU A 52 3.92 5.90 4.17
CA LEU A 52 2.96 6.53 5.09
C LEU A 52 3.65 7.05 6.35
N LEU A 53 4.82 6.53 6.66
CA LEU A 53 5.71 7.00 7.72
C LEU A 53 7.10 7.26 7.12
N ARG A 54 7.88 8.09 7.80
CA ARG A 54 9.29 8.33 7.47
C ARG A 54 10.17 7.68 8.51
N PRO A 55 11.27 7.02 8.12
CA PRO A 55 12.21 6.47 9.08
C PRO A 55 12.86 7.57 9.94
N SER A 56 13.20 7.23 11.19
CA SER A 56 13.99 8.10 12.05
C SER A 56 15.44 8.17 11.56
N SER A 57 15.96 7.06 11.05
CA SER A 57 17.25 6.97 10.35
C SER A 57 17.28 5.73 9.45
N GLY A 58 18.29 5.63 8.59
CA GLY A 58 18.40 4.58 7.59
C GLY A 58 17.64 4.91 6.31
N THR A 59 17.59 3.96 5.38
CA THR A 59 16.99 4.15 4.07
C THR A 59 16.07 2.99 3.69
N ILE A 60 15.05 3.31 2.91
CA ILE A 60 14.21 2.34 2.22
C ILE A 60 14.16 2.73 0.75
N GLU A 61 14.44 1.76 -0.11
CA GLU A 61 14.34 1.90 -1.56
C GLU A 61 13.45 0.79 -2.12
N ILE A 62 12.54 1.16 -3.03
CA ILE A 62 11.64 0.25 -3.74
C ILE A 62 11.82 0.51 -5.23
N VAL A 63 12.40 -0.46 -5.94
CA VAL A 63 12.77 -0.34 -7.36
C VAL A 63 13.58 0.93 -7.60
N GLY A 64 14.60 1.18 -6.75
CA GLY A 64 15.48 2.35 -6.83
C GLY A 64 14.83 3.69 -6.53
N ARG A 65 13.63 3.71 -5.91
CA ARG A 65 12.89 4.93 -5.56
C ARG A 65 12.56 4.96 -4.07
N SER A 66 12.36 6.14 -3.53
CA SER A 66 11.81 6.26 -2.18
C SER A 66 10.38 5.70 -2.12
N PRO A 67 9.93 5.17 -0.95
CA PRO A 67 8.58 4.64 -0.79
C PRO A 67 7.48 5.62 -1.22
N ALA A 68 7.63 6.91 -0.92
CA ALA A 68 6.67 7.93 -1.29
C ALA A 68 6.48 8.05 -2.82
N LEU A 69 7.53 7.84 -3.61
CA LEU A 69 7.47 7.86 -5.07
C LEU A 69 7.03 6.51 -5.66
N ALA A 70 7.35 5.40 -4.98
CA ALA A 70 6.97 4.07 -5.43
C ALA A 70 5.49 3.72 -5.12
N ARG A 71 4.89 4.40 -4.17
CA ARG A 71 3.54 4.15 -3.65
C ARG A 71 2.45 4.07 -4.74
N ALA A 72 2.54 4.85 -5.80
CA ALA A 72 1.58 4.81 -6.92
C ALA A 72 1.53 3.45 -7.66
N GLN A 73 2.53 2.59 -7.47
CA GLN A 73 2.62 1.25 -8.07
C GLN A 73 2.33 0.13 -7.05
N MET A 74 1.93 0.50 -5.82
CA MET A 74 1.72 -0.46 -4.73
C MET A 74 0.24 -0.52 -4.37
N GLY A 75 -0.26 -1.74 -4.16
CA GLY A 75 -1.56 -1.98 -3.55
C GLY A 75 -1.40 -2.30 -2.05
N TYR A 76 -2.31 -1.81 -1.24
CA TYR A 76 -2.37 -2.12 0.19
C TYR A 76 -3.74 -2.62 0.59
N VAL A 77 -3.77 -3.80 1.20
CA VAL A 77 -4.99 -4.36 1.77
C VAL A 77 -4.85 -4.36 3.30
N PRO A 78 -5.51 -3.44 4.00
CA PRO A 78 -5.45 -3.38 5.47
C PRO A 78 -6.22 -4.54 6.11
N GLN A 79 -5.82 -4.92 7.32
CA GLN A 79 -6.51 -5.95 8.11
C GLN A 79 -7.93 -5.53 8.50
N PHE A 80 -8.13 -4.25 8.78
CA PHE A 80 -9.43 -3.66 9.13
C PHE A 80 -9.66 -2.40 8.31
N ILE A 81 -10.83 -2.29 7.73
CA ILE A 81 -11.30 -1.09 7.04
C ILE A 81 -12.52 -0.58 7.81
N ALA A 82 -12.43 0.62 8.37
CA ALA A 82 -13.60 1.31 8.91
C ALA A 82 -14.42 1.88 7.75
N ILE A 83 -15.38 1.11 7.25
CA ILE A 83 -16.31 1.57 6.23
C ILE A 83 -17.50 2.22 6.93
N ASN A 84 -17.75 3.50 6.64
CA ASN A 84 -19.01 4.13 7.01
C ASN A 84 -20.11 3.60 6.07
N LYS A 85 -20.91 2.66 6.56
CA LYS A 85 -22.01 2.04 5.80
C LYS A 85 -23.10 3.03 5.38
N SER A 86 -23.13 4.22 5.97
CA SER A 86 -24.08 5.27 5.60
C SER A 86 -23.62 6.13 4.41
N PHE A 87 -22.41 5.93 3.91
CA PHE A 87 -21.90 6.67 2.77
C PHE A 87 -22.40 6.00 1.48
N PRO A 88 -23.19 6.69 0.64
CA PRO A 88 -23.76 6.13 -0.57
C PRO A 88 -22.70 6.05 -1.68
N ILE A 89 -21.89 5.02 -1.67
CA ILE A 89 -20.87 4.74 -2.69
C ILE A 89 -21.03 3.31 -3.19
N SER A 90 -21.03 3.11 -4.49
CA SER A 90 -21.06 1.79 -5.09
C SER A 90 -19.69 1.10 -5.06
N VAL A 91 -19.69 -0.22 -5.18
CA VAL A 91 -18.44 -1.00 -5.26
C VAL A 91 -17.58 -0.57 -6.46
N LEU A 92 -18.23 -0.29 -7.60
CA LEU A 92 -17.53 0.21 -8.79
C LEU A 92 -16.85 1.56 -8.53
N GLU A 93 -17.52 2.49 -7.85
CA GLU A 93 -16.94 3.80 -7.51
C GLU A 93 -15.73 3.65 -6.59
N VAL A 94 -15.78 2.74 -5.62
CA VAL A 94 -14.62 2.44 -4.75
C VAL A 94 -13.43 1.95 -5.59
N VAL A 95 -13.66 1.05 -6.55
CA VAL A 95 -12.58 0.55 -7.42
C VAL A 95 -12.04 1.65 -8.32
N LEU A 96 -12.92 2.51 -8.85
CA LEU A 96 -12.52 3.66 -9.66
C LEU A 96 -11.65 4.67 -8.90
N MET A 97 -11.81 4.79 -7.58
CA MET A 97 -10.94 5.63 -6.75
C MET A 97 -9.47 5.19 -6.82
N GLY A 98 -9.17 3.94 -7.14
CA GLY A 98 -7.81 3.46 -7.40
C GLY A 98 -7.13 4.12 -8.61
N LEU A 99 -7.87 4.79 -9.48
CA LEU A 99 -7.36 5.52 -10.64
C LEU A 99 -7.23 7.05 -10.40
N ILE A 100 -7.51 7.53 -9.18
CA ILE A 100 -7.62 8.96 -8.88
C ILE A 100 -6.29 9.71 -9.08
N ASP A 101 -5.15 9.06 -8.81
CA ASP A 101 -3.82 9.65 -8.99
C ASP A 101 -3.47 9.95 -10.47
N LYS A 102 -4.20 9.36 -11.40
CA LYS A 102 -4.05 9.56 -12.84
C LYS A 102 -4.94 10.68 -13.39
N LYS A 103 -5.81 11.25 -12.54
CA LYS A 103 -6.76 12.29 -12.94
C LYS A 103 -6.47 13.63 -12.30
N ILE A 104 -6.46 14.66 -13.16
CA ILE A 104 -6.38 16.06 -12.71
C ILE A 104 -7.79 16.64 -12.57
N PHE A 105 -8.77 16.18 -13.38
CA PHE A 105 -10.18 16.66 -13.34
C PHE A 105 -11.12 15.73 -14.14
N GLY A 106 -12.40 15.65 -13.75
CA GLY A 106 -13.51 15.17 -14.59
C GLY A 106 -14.08 13.78 -14.23
N PHE A 107 -15.07 13.37 -15.01
CA PHE A 107 -15.76 12.08 -14.89
C PHE A 107 -14.88 10.92 -15.40
N TYR A 108 -15.09 9.72 -14.85
CA TYR A 108 -14.42 8.52 -15.33
C TYR A 108 -14.84 8.17 -16.75
N SER A 109 -13.87 7.95 -17.61
CA SER A 109 -14.08 7.54 -19.01
C SER A 109 -14.65 6.12 -19.09
N LYS A 110 -15.17 5.75 -20.28
CA LYS A 110 -15.63 4.39 -20.54
C LYS A 110 -14.50 3.36 -20.30
N SER A 111 -13.31 3.65 -20.79
CA SER A 111 -12.13 2.79 -20.62
C SER A 111 -11.75 2.57 -19.15
N GLU A 112 -11.82 3.61 -18.30
CA GLU A 112 -11.53 3.50 -16.87
C GLU A 112 -12.60 2.66 -16.15
N ARG A 113 -13.87 2.79 -16.53
CA ARG A 113 -14.94 1.94 -16.02
C ARG A 113 -14.76 0.48 -16.43
N GLU A 114 -14.34 0.22 -17.68
CA GLU A 114 -14.02 -1.12 -18.16
C GLU A 114 -12.86 -1.73 -17.39
N GLN A 115 -11.79 -0.96 -17.10
CA GLN A 115 -10.68 -1.41 -16.27
C GLN A 115 -11.13 -1.76 -14.84
N ALA A 116 -11.99 -0.94 -14.23
CA ALA A 116 -12.55 -1.20 -12.92
C ALA A 116 -13.40 -2.47 -12.90
N MET A 117 -14.24 -2.69 -13.92
CA MET A 117 -15.04 -3.91 -14.08
C MET A 117 -14.16 -5.15 -14.24
N GLN A 118 -13.09 -5.08 -15.03
CA GLN A 118 -12.12 -6.17 -15.16
C GLN A 118 -11.43 -6.49 -13.82
N ALA A 119 -11.12 -5.46 -13.02
CA ALA A 119 -10.56 -5.67 -11.69
C ALA A 119 -11.55 -6.39 -10.76
N LEU A 120 -12.84 -6.03 -10.80
CA LEU A 120 -13.90 -6.71 -10.04
C LEU A 120 -14.09 -8.16 -10.50
N GLU A 121 -14.01 -8.41 -11.81
CA GLU A 121 -14.11 -9.76 -12.38
C GLU A 121 -12.99 -10.67 -11.86
N ARG A 122 -11.76 -10.16 -11.79
CA ARG A 122 -10.60 -10.92 -11.28
C ARG A 122 -10.78 -11.40 -9.83
N VAL A 123 -11.58 -10.71 -9.04
CA VAL A 123 -11.89 -11.09 -7.65
C VAL A 123 -13.30 -11.68 -7.50
N GLY A 124 -14.02 -11.93 -8.60
CA GLY A 124 -15.35 -12.54 -8.60
C GLY A 124 -16.45 -11.64 -8.05
N MET A 125 -16.27 -10.31 -8.08
CA MET A 125 -17.20 -9.34 -7.48
C MET A 125 -17.95 -8.48 -8.53
N GLN A 126 -17.91 -8.81 -9.80
CA GLN A 126 -18.53 -8.02 -10.87
C GLN A 126 -20.07 -7.87 -10.69
N SER A 127 -20.74 -8.84 -10.07
CA SER A 127 -22.18 -8.78 -9.79
C SER A 127 -22.54 -7.76 -8.70
N LEU A 128 -21.56 -7.26 -7.95
CA LEU A 128 -21.72 -6.30 -6.86
C LEU A 128 -21.33 -4.87 -7.27
N ALA A 129 -21.10 -4.63 -8.56
CA ALA A 129 -20.61 -3.34 -9.07
C ALA A 129 -21.61 -2.18 -8.88
N GLY A 130 -22.91 -2.47 -8.74
CA GLY A 130 -24.00 -1.49 -8.60
C GLY A 130 -24.21 -0.95 -7.20
#